data_e0bba5a8e6431633faa9707a7c7c512a
#
_entry.id   e0bba5a8e6431633faa9707a7c7c512a
#
_cell.length_a   1.000
_cell.length_b   1.000
_cell.length_c   1.000
_cell.angle_alpha   90.00
_cell.angle_beta   90.00
_cell.angle_gamma   90.00
#
_symmetry.space_group_name_H-M   'P 1'
#
loop_
_entity.id
_entity.type
_entity.pdbx_description
1 polymer ?
#
loop_
_entity_poly.entity_id
_entity_poly.type
_entity_poly.pdbx_seq_one_letter_code
_entity_poly.pdbx_strand_id
1 'polypeptide(L)'
;MEFTLRFVHVFVADLLYASPVLVCLLLLIALIGLSIGRVEGWSRFDALYHAFINATTVGYGDLRPTRRSSKKRAVALAFVGLIFTGMVVAVALHAANDAYAKVYGTSGFRDR
;
A
#
# COMPACT_ATOMS: atom_id res chain seq x y z
N MET A 1 -22.99 -8.12 10.35
CA MET A 1 -22.94 -8.56 8.94
C MET A 1 -23.14 -7.45 7.93
N GLU A 2 -24.12 -6.58 8.12
CA GLU A 2 -24.34 -5.46 7.20
C GLU A 2 -23.12 -4.55 7.12
N PHE A 3 -22.50 -4.22 8.26
CA PHE A 3 -21.30 -3.40 8.29
C PHE A 3 -20.17 -4.05 7.48
N THR A 4 -19.92 -5.33 7.70
CA THR A 4 -18.86 -6.07 7.02
C THR A 4 -19.08 -6.11 5.52
N LEU A 5 -20.30 -6.44 5.08
CA LEU A 5 -20.64 -6.48 3.66
C LEU A 5 -20.52 -5.11 3.01
N ARG A 6 -21.00 -4.08 3.68
CA ARG A 6 -20.90 -2.70 3.17
C ARG A 6 -19.45 -2.25 3.10
N PHE A 7 -18.67 -2.53 4.14
CA PHE A 7 -17.25 -2.20 4.18
C PHE A 7 -16.52 -2.85 3.01
N VAL A 8 -16.69 -4.17 2.82
CA VAL A 8 -16.01 -4.90 1.74
C VAL A 8 -16.43 -4.35 0.38
N HIS A 9 -17.71 -4.10 0.19
CA HIS A 9 -18.21 -3.57 -1.08
C HIS A 9 -17.59 -2.20 -1.41
N VAL A 10 -17.61 -1.27 -0.48
CA VAL A 10 -17.07 0.07 -0.68
C VAL A 10 -15.56 0.03 -0.82
N PHE A 11 -14.89 -0.78 -0.01
CA PHE A 11 -13.43 -0.94 -0.06
C PHE A 11 -12.98 -1.43 -1.43
N VAL A 12 -13.60 -2.50 -1.94
CA VAL A 12 -13.26 -3.04 -3.26
C VAL A 12 -13.57 -2.04 -4.36
N ALA A 13 -14.73 -1.37 -4.29
CA ALA A 13 -15.11 -0.37 -5.29
C ALA A 13 -14.10 0.78 -5.32
N ASP A 14 -13.71 1.29 -4.16
CA ASP A 14 -12.76 2.40 -4.06
C ASP A 14 -11.36 1.97 -4.53
N LEU A 15 -10.95 0.74 -4.25
CA LEU A 15 -9.69 0.20 -4.78
C LEU A 15 -9.72 0.17 -6.30
N LEU A 16 -10.84 -0.22 -6.90
CA LEU A 16 -11.00 -0.23 -8.35
C LEU A 16 -10.95 1.18 -8.94
N TYR A 17 -11.55 2.15 -8.27
CA TYR A 17 -11.47 3.56 -8.71
C TYR A 17 -10.05 4.10 -8.59
N ALA A 18 -9.32 3.74 -7.56
CA ALA A 18 -7.94 4.18 -7.35
C ALA A 18 -6.93 3.31 -8.10
N SER A 19 -7.37 2.25 -8.78
CA SER A 19 -6.48 1.26 -9.39
C SER A 19 -5.44 1.85 -10.35
N PRO A 20 -5.75 2.85 -11.21
CA PRO A 20 -4.70 3.40 -12.09
C PRO A 20 -3.50 3.92 -11.31
N VAL A 21 -3.73 4.68 -10.25
CA VAL A 21 -2.65 5.22 -9.41
C VAL A 21 -1.95 4.10 -8.64
N LEU A 22 -2.73 3.18 -8.05
CA LEU A 22 -2.17 2.07 -7.28
C LEU A 22 -1.32 1.15 -8.15
N VAL A 23 -1.75 0.85 -9.37
CA VAL A 23 -0.99 0.02 -10.32
C VAL A 23 0.31 0.74 -10.71
N CYS A 24 0.26 2.04 -11.00
CA CYS A 24 1.45 2.81 -11.30
C CYS A 24 2.45 2.78 -10.14
N LEU A 25 1.98 2.94 -8.92
CA LEU A 25 2.83 2.87 -7.73
C LEU A 25 3.41 1.47 -7.53
N LEU A 26 2.61 0.42 -7.73
CA LEU A 26 3.09 -0.97 -7.65
C LEU A 26 4.17 -1.25 -8.68
N LEU A 27 3.98 -0.80 -9.92
CA LEU A 27 4.97 -0.96 -10.97
C LEU A 27 6.25 -0.22 -10.61
N LEU A 28 6.15 0.98 -10.08
CA LEU A 28 7.31 1.76 -9.66
C LEU A 28 8.05 1.06 -8.51
N ILE A 29 7.33 0.53 -7.53
CA ILE A 29 7.90 -0.26 -6.44
C ILE A 29 8.65 -1.46 -7.00
N ALA A 30 8.05 -2.20 -7.92
CA ALA A 30 8.66 -3.38 -8.54
C ALA A 30 9.92 -3.00 -9.33
N LEU A 31 9.88 -1.91 -10.10
CA LEU A 31 11.02 -1.46 -10.89
C LEU A 31 12.19 -1.04 -10.02
N ILE A 32 11.92 -0.26 -8.97
CA ILE A 32 12.97 0.14 -8.02
C ILE A 32 13.55 -1.09 -7.34
N GLY A 33 12.70 -2.02 -6.91
CA GLY A 33 13.12 -3.26 -6.25
C GLY A 33 13.99 -4.12 -7.14
N LEU A 34 13.59 -4.33 -8.38
CA LEU A 34 14.40 -5.09 -9.35
C LEU A 34 15.74 -4.42 -9.62
N SER A 35 15.76 -3.09 -9.67
CA SER A 35 16.98 -2.31 -9.82
C SER A 35 17.94 -2.54 -8.64
N ILE A 36 17.43 -2.56 -7.42
CA ILE A 36 18.22 -2.86 -6.22
C ILE A 36 18.76 -4.29 -6.30
N GLY A 37 17.91 -5.23 -6.68
CA GLY A 37 18.30 -6.64 -6.79
C GLY A 37 19.43 -6.87 -7.80
N ARG A 38 19.44 -6.12 -8.90
CA ARG A 38 20.53 -6.20 -9.89
C ARG A 38 21.86 -5.77 -9.29
N VAL A 39 21.84 -4.68 -8.52
CA VAL A 39 23.08 -4.16 -7.89
C VAL A 39 23.57 -5.11 -6.80
N GLU A 40 22.64 -5.66 -6.00
CA GLU A 40 22.97 -6.53 -4.88
C GLU A 40 23.20 -8.00 -5.28
N GLY A 41 22.86 -8.37 -6.51
CA GLY A 41 23.01 -9.75 -6.98
C GLY A 41 21.91 -10.68 -6.48
N TRP A 42 20.75 -10.15 -6.13
CA TRP A 42 19.60 -10.95 -5.67
C TRP A 42 18.85 -11.56 -6.86
N SER A 43 18.15 -12.67 -6.60
CA SER A 43 17.20 -13.22 -7.55
C SER A 43 16.03 -12.22 -7.75
N ARG A 44 15.29 -12.38 -8.85
CA ARG A 44 14.11 -11.56 -9.11
C ARG A 44 13.08 -11.71 -7.99
N PHE A 45 12.89 -12.94 -7.52
CA PHE A 45 11.95 -13.19 -6.42
C PHE A 45 12.37 -12.45 -5.16
N ASP A 46 13.63 -12.55 -4.77
CA ASP A 46 14.15 -11.87 -3.57
C ASP A 46 14.06 -10.36 -3.71
N ALA A 47 14.34 -9.84 -4.91
CA ALA A 47 14.24 -8.39 -5.17
C ALA A 47 12.82 -7.88 -5.02
N LEU A 48 11.84 -8.59 -5.56
CA LEU A 48 10.42 -8.22 -5.43
C LEU A 48 9.93 -8.41 -3.99
N TYR A 49 10.34 -9.49 -3.34
CA TYR A 49 10.03 -9.73 -1.93
C TYR A 49 10.51 -8.57 -1.06
N HIS A 50 11.78 -8.20 -1.21
CA HIS A 50 12.35 -7.05 -0.48
C HIS A 50 11.58 -5.76 -0.79
N ALA A 51 11.24 -5.53 -2.05
CA ALA A 51 10.52 -4.33 -2.46
C ALA A 51 9.17 -4.20 -1.74
N PHE A 52 8.39 -5.28 -1.72
CA PHE A 52 7.08 -5.25 -1.08
C PHE A 52 7.15 -5.17 0.44
N ILE A 53 8.08 -5.90 1.05
CA ILE A 53 8.26 -5.86 2.51
C ILE A 53 8.71 -4.46 2.96
N ASN A 54 9.57 -3.82 2.17
CA ASN A 54 10.02 -2.45 2.47
C ASN A 54 8.92 -1.42 2.18
N ALA A 55 8.22 -1.55 1.06
CA ALA A 55 7.16 -0.61 0.67
C ALA A 55 5.98 -0.64 1.63
N THR A 56 5.64 -1.81 2.18
CA THR A 56 4.54 -1.95 3.13
C THR A 56 4.94 -1.68 4.58
N THR A 57 6.15 -1.20 4.79
CA THR A 57 6.71 -0.81 6.10
C THR A 57 6.96 -1.97 7.07
N VAL A 58 6.86 -3.22 6.63
CA VAL A 58 7.13 -4.39 7.48
C VAL A 58 8.62 -4.47 7.81
N GLY A 59 9.47 -4.44 6.78
CA GLY A 59 10.92 -4.30 6.96
C GLY A 59 11.58 -5.35 7.82
N TYR A 60 11.42 -6.63 7.47
CA TYR A 60 12.02 -7.73 8.26
C TYR A 60 13.54 -7.63 8.40
N GLY A 61 14.22 -7.06 7.40
CA GLY A 61 15.67 -6.92 7.46
C GLY A 61 16.47 -8.18 7.12
N ASP A 62 15.81 -9.21 6.61
CA ASP A 62 16.45 -10.43 6.14
C ASP A 62 17.24 -10.20 4.85
N LEU A 63 16.73 -9.32 3.97
CA LEU A 63 17.44 -8.82 2.79
C LEU A 63 17.67 -7.33 2.99
N ARG A 64 18.93 -6.92 2.97
CA ARG A 64 19.29 -5.51 3.20
C ARG A 64 20.22 -5.02 2.11
N PRO A 65 19.98 -3.80 1.58
CA PRO A 65 20.93 -3.18 0.68
C PRO A 65 22.26 -2.92 1.39
N THR A 66 23.36 -3.26 0.74
CA THR A 66 24.70 -3.09 1.29
C THR A 66 25.47 -2.00 0.56
N ARG A 67 25.21 -1.82 -0.74
CA ARG A 67 25.91 -0.83 -1.55
C ARG A 67 25.25 0.55 -1.42
N ARG A 68 26.04 1.61 -1.56
CA ARG A 68 25.55 2.98 -1.43
C ARG A 68 24.45 3.29 -2.45
N SER A 69 24.60 2.86 -3.71
CA SER A 69 23.60 3.08 -4.75
C SER A 69 22.29 2.36 -4.42
N SER A 70 22.36 1.14 -3.89
CA SER A 70 21.18 0.38 -3.47
C SER A 70 20.47 1.04 -2.30
N LYS A 71 21.24 1.54 -1.34
CA LYS A 71 20.68 2.26 -0.18
C LYS A 71 19.92 3.52 -0.59
N LYS A 72 20.46 4.26 -1.55
CA LYS A 72 19.78 5.44 -2.10
C LYS A 72 18.45 5.05 -2.76
N ARG A 73 18.46 3.99 -3.56
CA ARG A 73 17.25 3.46 -4.20
C ARG A 73 16.25 2.95 -3.18
N ALA A 74 16.73 2.34 -2.11
CA ALA A 74 15.86 1.86 -1.03
C ALA A 74 15.14 3.01 -0.33
N VAL A 75 15.81 4.16 -0.17
CA VAL A 75 15.17 5.36 0.38
C VAL A 75 14.04 5.84 -0.54
N ALA A 76 14.31 5.91 -1.85
CA ALA A 76 13.27 6.26 -2.84
C ALA A 76 12.11 5.27 -2.78
N LEU A 77 12.42 3.99 -2.69
CA LEU A 77 11.41 2.92 -2.55
C LEU A 77 10.55 3.13 -1.30
N ALA A 78 11.16 3.51 -0.20
CA ALA A 78 10.44 3.77 1.05
C ALA A 78 9.44 4.91 0.89
N PHE A 79 9.81 6.01 0.23
CA PHE A 79 8.89 7.12 -0.01
C PHE A 79 7.72 6.70 -0.92
N VAL A 80 8.00 6.00 -2.00
CA VAL A 80 6.95 5.50 -2.90
C VAL A 80 6.04 4.53 -2.14
N GLY A 81 6.63 3.66 -1.33
CA GLY A 81 5.88 2.70 -0.51
C GLY A 81 4.99 3.38 0.53
N LEU A 82 5.44 4.45 1.15
CA LEU A 82 4.63 5.23 2.08
C LEU A 82 3.40 5.80 1.39
N ILE A 83 3.57 6.33 0.19
CA ILE A 83 2.43 6.86 -0.60
C ILE A 83 1.45 5.72 -0.91
N PHE A 84 1.95 4.58 -1.39
CA PHE A 84 1.11 3.43 -1.72
C PHE A 84 0.35 2.93 -0.48
N THR A 85 1.06 2.67 0.60
CA THR A 85 0.48 2.18 1.86
C THR A 85 -0.52 3.19 2.42
N GLY A 86 -0.18 4.48 2.40
CA GLY A 86 -1.06 5.55 2.85
C GLY A 86 -2.35 5.61 2.06
N MET A 87 -2.28 5.41 0.74
CA MET A 87 -3.49 5.38 -0.10
C MET A 87 -4.37 4.19 0.23
N VAL A 88 -3.80 3.01 0.43
CA VAL A 88 -4.57 1.81 0.80
C VAL A 88 -5.25 2.02 2.16
N VAL A 89 -4.53 2.56 3.12
CA VAL A 89 -5.09 2.88 4.45
C VAL A 89 -6.20 3.92 4.33
N ALA A 90 -6.00 4.96 3.51
CA ALA A 90 -7.02 5.99 3.30
C ALA A 90 -8.31 5.42 2.70
N VAL A 91 -8.17 4.49 1.73
CA VAL A 91 -9.32 3.79 1.14
C VAL A 91 -10.04 2.95 2.20
N ALA A 92 -9.29 2.24 3.04
CA ALA A 92 -9.86 1.43 4.11
C ALA A 92 -10.62 2.30 5.12
N LEU A 93 -10.06 3.45 5.50
CA LEU A 93 -10.72 4.39 6.42
C LEU A 93 -12.00 4.96 5.81
N HIS A 94 -11.96 5.35 4.54
CA HIS A 94 -13.15 5.84 3.84
C HIS A 94 -14.25 4.77 3.81
N ALA A 95 -13.89 3.53 3.49
CA ALA A 95 -14.84 2.42 3.46
C ALA A 95 -15.44 2.15 4.84
N ALA A 96 -14.60 2.19 5.89
CA ALA A 96 -15.06 2.00 7.26
C ALA A 96 -16.02 3.12 7.69
N ASN A 97 -15.68 4.37 7.39
CA ASN A 97 -16.53 5.51 7.71
C ASN A 97 -17.85 5.45 6.98
N ASP A 98 -17.84 5.11 5.69
CA ASP A 98 -19.06 4.97 4.89
C ASP A 98 -19.95 3.85 5.44
N ALA A 99 -19.36 2.69 5.72
CA ALA A 99 -20.10 1.54 6.25
C ALA A 99 -20.71 1.86 7.62
N TYR A 100 -19.97 2.54 8.48
CA TYR A 100 -20.45 2.96 9.78
C TYR A 100 -21.65 3.92 9.65
N ALA A 101 -21.50 4.92 8.79
CA ALA A 101 -22.56 5.93 8.58
C ALA A 101 -23.83 5.30 8.01
N LYS A 102 -23.71 4.34 7.10
CA LYS A 102 -24.86 3.69 6.45
C LYS A 102 -25.57 2.70 7.37
N VAL A 103 -24.83 1.97 8.19
CA VAL A 103 -25.39 0.92 9.06
C VAL A 103 -25.94 1.50 10.36
N TYR A 104 -25.16 2.36 11.01
CA TYR A 104 -25.53 2.91 12.32
C TYR A 104 -26.19 4.29 12.24
N GLY A 105 -26.16 4.91 11.06
CA GLY A 105 -26.81 6.17 10.77
C GLY A 105 -26.13 7.38 11.37
N THR A 106 -26.17 8.49 10.62
CA THR A 106 -25.81 9.81 11.13
C THR A 106 -27.05 10.59 11.56
N SER A 107 -28.22 9.93 11.54
CA SER A 107 -29.51 10.56 11.83
C SER A 107 -29.56 11.20 13.23
N GLY A 108 -28.92 10.58 14.20
CA GLY A 108 -28.88 11.12 15.56
C GLY A 108 -28.01 12.36 15.71
N PHE A 109 -27.18 12.69 14.74
CA PHE A 109 -26.32 13.87 14.79
C PHE A 109 -26.95 15.08 14.08
N ARG A 110 -27.82 14.81 13.10
CA ARG A 110 -28.48 15.90 12.36
C ARG A 110 -29.60 16.58 13.12
N ASP A 111 -30.19 15.87 14.09
CA ASP A 111 -31.35 16.34 14.84
C ASP A 111 -30.96 16.99 16.17
N ARG A 112 -29.67 17.24 16.37
CA ARG A 112 -29.16 17.94 17.54
C ARG A 112 -28.49 19.25 17.12
#